data_fb1c3d7e7e78b8c98f6ed1889373edd0
#
_entry.id   fb1c3d7e7e78b8c98f6ed1889373edd0
#
_cell.length_a   1.000
_cell.length_b   1.000
_cell.length_c   1.000
_cell.angle_alpha   90.00
_cell.angle_beta   90.00
_cell.angle_gamma   90.00
#
_symmetry.space_group_name_H-M   'P 1'
#
loop_
_entity.id
_entity.type
_entity.pdbx_description
1 polymer ?
#
loop_
_entity_poly.entity_id
_entity_poly.type
_entity_poly.pdbx_seq_one_letter_code
_entity_poly.pdbx_strand_id
1 'polypeptide(L)'
;MTTELSPKRLELLHEAVPTASRVMFLHDPLAAPNAWKLTQEAAPRLGITLQQAAVEGTEELLPEFPMIAKEHPDALFVYPDVILSSYPRPQQLAEFAIKAHLPMINAFRFFADAGGLMTYGATASEIYTTAAEQVAKVLGGVRPSELPLRQATRFELVINNWTAKKLGITIPPSLLVRADEVIESPPPFATH
;
A
#
# COMPACT_ATOMS: atom_id res chain seq x y z
N MET A 1 -13.56 -2.74 -3.07
CA MET A 1 -12.70 -1.95 -3.97
C MET A 1 -11.22 -1.99 -3.64
N THR A 2 -10.78 -1.61 -2.47
CA THR A 2 -9.35 -1.67 -2.09
C THR A 2 -8.82 -3.11 -2.14
N THR A 3 -9.63 -4.06 -1.74
CA THR A 3 -9.39 -5.51 -1.81
C THR A 3 -9.18 -6.01 -3.23
N GLU A 4 -10.04 -5.61 -4.17
CA GLU A 4 -10.01 -6.04 -5.58
C GLU A 4 -8.78 -5.54 -6.34
N LEU A 5 -8.15 -4.45 -5.87
CA LEU A 5 -6.90 -3.92 -6.42
C LEU A 5 -5.65 -4.61 -5.87
N SER A 6 -5.77 -5.51 -4.89
CA SER A 6 -4.61 -6.18 -4.29
C SER A 6 -3.79 -6.99 -5.31
N PRO A 7 -4.39 -7.76 -6.24
CA PRO A 7 -3.62 -8.39 -7.31
C PRO A 7 -2.86 -7.37 -8.18
N LYS A 8 -3.50 -6.25 -8.51
CA LYS A 8 -2.86 -5.21 -9.33
C LYS A 8 -1.67 -4.54 -8.63
N ARG A 9 -1.76 -4.33 -7.33
CA ARG A 9 -0.61 -3.85 -6.54
C ARG A 9 0.55 -4.85 -6.56
N LEU A 10 0.24 -6.14 -6.45
CA LEU A 10 1.27 -7.18 -6.52
C LEU A 10 1.96 -7.20 -7.90
N GLU A 11 1.19 -7.06 -9.00
CA GLU A 11 1.73 -6.93 -10.35
C GLU A 11 2.65 -5.70 -10.49
N LEU A 12 2.22 -4.54 -9.98
CA LEU A 12 3.02 -3.30 -10.02
C LEU A 12 4.31 -3.43 -9.20
N LEU A 13 4.24 -4.06 -8.03
CA LEU A 13 5.42 -4.33 -7.21
C LEU A 13 6.40 -5.24 -7.94
N HIS A 14 5.91 -6.32 -8.56
CA HIS A 14 6.73 -7.23 -9.35
C HIS A 14 7.33 -6.54 -10.60
N GLU A 15 6.56 -5.68 -11.28
CA GLU A 15 7.08 -4.90 -12.41
C GLU A 15 8.21 -3.95 -11.97
N ALA A 16 8.08 -3.33 -10.78
CA ALA A 16 9.12 -2.46 -10.21
C ALA A 16 10.37 -3.24 -9.76
N VAL A 17 10.16 -4.45 -9.23
CA VAL A 17 11.22 -5.29 -8.64
C VAL A 17 11.05 -6.72 -9.13
N PRO A 18 11.45 -7.03 -10.40
CA PRO A 18 11.24 -8.36 -10.99
C PRO A 18 12.00 -9.49 -10.29
N THR A 19 13.00 -9.15 -9.49
CA THR A 19 13.79 -10.11 -8.71
C THR A 19 13.12 -10.54 -7.40
N ALA A 20 12.09 -9.82 -6.96
CA ALA A 20 11.35 -10.16 -5.75
C ALA A 20 10.53 -11.44 -5.97
N SER A 21 10.89 -12.51 -5.28
CA SER A 21 10.26 -13.82 -5.35
C SER A 21 9.47 -14.18 -4.08
N ARG A 22 9.79 -13.54 -2.94
CA ARG A 22 9.11 -13.71 -1.67
C ARG A 22 8.54 -12.38 -1.20
N VAL A 23 7.23 -12.26 -1.19
CA VAL A 23 6.55 -11.02 -0.77
C VAL A 23 5.82 -11.26 0.53
N MET A 24 6.11 -10.45 1.54
CA MET A 24 5.42 -10.47 2.82
C MET A 24 4.17 -9.61 2.75
N PHE A 25 3.01 -10.22 2.96
CA PHE A 25 1.71 -9.57 3.02
C PHE A 25 1.38 -9.23 4.48
N LEU A 26 1.51 -7.95 4.83
CA LEU A 26 1.18 -7.43 6.16
C LEU A 26 -0.28 -6.99 6.19
N HIS A 27 -1.04 -7.46 7.17
CA HIS A 27 -2.45 -7.13 7.32
C HIS A 27 -2.97 -7.35 8.74
N ASP A 28 -4.07 -6.68 9.08
CA ASP A 28 -4.91 -7.08 10.19
C ASP A 28 -5.71 -8.34 9.79
N PRO A 29 -5.63 -9.45 10.54
CA PRO A 29 -6.34 -10.69 10.23
C PRO A 29 -7.86 -10.50 10.08
N LEU A 30 -8.44 -9.56 10.79
CA LEU A 30 -9.87 -9.26 10.75
C LEU A 30 -10.29 -8.42 9.54
N ALA A 31 -9.35 -7.66 8.97
CA ALA A 31 -9.66 -6.69 7.90
C ALA A 31 -9.59 -7.26 6.48
N ALA A 32 -8.83 -8.34 6.25
CA ALA A 32 -8.37 -8.64 4.90
C ALA A 32 -8.55 -10.09 4.36
N PRO A 33 -9.53 -10.90 4.78
CA PRO A 33 -9.60 -12.31 4.35
C PRO A 33 -9.71 -12.46 2.82
N ASN A 34 -10.51 -11.63 2.17
CA ASN A 34 -10.68 -11.67 0.72
C ASN A 34 -9.47 -11.10 -0.03
N ALA A 35 -8.81 -10.08 0.51
CA ALA A 35 -7.62 -9.49 -0.10
C ALA A 35 -6.46 -10.48 -0.11
N TRP A 36 -6.23 -11.19 0.99
CA TRP A 36 -5.26 -12.27 1.07
C TRP A 36 -5.51 -13.31 -0.02
N LYS A 37 -6.74 -13.84 -0.09
CA LYS A 37 -7.12 -14.86 -1.06
C LYS A 37 -6.86 -14.41 -2.50
N LEU A 38 -7.34 -13.23 -2.89
CA LEU A 38 -7.16 -12.70 -4.25
C LEU A 38 -5.69 -12.48 -4.59
N THR A 39 -4.90 -12.01 -3.62
CA THR A 39 -3.46 -11.77 -3.85
C THR A 39 -2.71 -13.09 -3.94
N GLN A 40 -3.07 -14.08 -3.11
CA GLN A 40 -2.49 -15.41 -3.14
C GLN A 40 -2.78 -16.16 -4.46
N GLU A 41 -3.98 -15.99 -5.02
CA GLU A 41 -4.35 -16.56 -6.33
C GLU A 41 -3.57 -15.92 -7.49
N ALA A 42 -3.19 -14.65 -7.36
CA ALA A 42 -2.42 -13.94 -8.38
C ALA A 42 -0.91 -14.23 -8.32
N ALA A 43 -0.36 -14.46 -7.13
CA ALA A 43 1.08 -14.57 -6.89
C ALA A 43 1.79 -15.64 -7.76
N PRO A 44 1.25 -16.85 -7.97
CA PRO A 44 1.93 -17.88 -8.79
C PRO A 44 2.16 -17.46 -10.24
N ARG A 45 1.27 -16.64 -10.82
CA ARG A 45 1.41 -16.15 -12.20
C ARG A 45 2.59 -15.19 -12.37
N LEU A 46 3.03 -14.61 -11.26
CA LEU A 46 4.17 -13.69 -11.18
C LEU A 46 5.44 -14.38 -10.67
N GLY A 47 5.39 -15.69 -10.39
CA GLY A 47 6.50 -16.41 -9.78
C GLY A 47 6.76 -16.01 -8.32
N ILE A 48 5.77 -15.44 -7.64
CA ILE A 48 5.88 -14.95 -6.26
C ILE A 48 5.37 -15.98 -5.27
N THR A 49 6.15 -16.23 -4.22
CA THR A 49 5.70 -16.88 -2.99
C THR A 49 5.21 -15.80 -2.04
N LEU A 50 3.91 -15.81 -1.73
CA LEU A 50 3.32 -14.86 -0.80
C LEU A 50 3.38 -15.42 0.62
N GLN A 51 4.01 -14.69 1.53
CA GLN A 51 4.07 -14.97 2.96
C GLN A 51 3.11 -14.04 3.70
N GLN A 52 2.49 -14.52 4.78
CA GLN A 52 1.53 -13.74 5.55
C GLN A 52 2.14 -13.33 6.88
N ALA A 53 2.02 -12.05 7.23
CA ALA A 53 2.29 -11.54 8.56
C ALA A 53 1.04 -10.82 9.10
N ALA A 54 0.44 -11.41 10.12
CA ALA A 54 -0.68 -10.82 10.84
C ALA A 54 -0.15 -9.78 11.84
N VAL A 55 -0.74 -8.59 11.80
CA VAL A 55 -0.46 -7.52 12.76
C VAL A 55 -1.72 -7.29 13.57
N GLU A 56 -1.69 -7.66 14.84
CA GLU A 56 -2.82 -7.53 15.76
C GLU A 56 -2.61 -6.34 16.71
N GLY A 57 -3.72 -5.68 17.07
CA GLY A 57 -3.72 -4.65 18.09
C GLY A 57 -3.32 -3.25 17.63
N THR A 58 -3.39 -2.31 18.57
CA THR A 58 -3.14 -0.88 18.36
C THR A 58 -1.77 -0.42 18.88
N GLU A 59 -0.95 -1.34 19.41
CA GLU A 59 0.36 -1.06 19.97
C GLU A 59 1.44 -0.86 18.90
N GLU A 60 2.64 -0.54 19.30
CA GLU A 60 3.74 -0.25 18.38
C GLU A 60 4.08 -1.47 17.49
N LEU A 61 4.37 -1.22 16.21
CA LEU A 61 4.83 -2.25 15.26
C LEU A 61 6.27 -2.73 15.50
N LEU A 62 6.99 -2.09 16.40
CA LEU A 62 8.42 -2.38 16.64
C LEU A 62 8.71 -3.85 16.97
N PRO A 63 7.86 -4.58 17.73
CA PRO A 63 8.07 -5.99 18.01
C PRO A 63 7.95 -6.90 16.77
N GLU A 64 7.19 -6.49 15.75
CA GLU A 64 6.93 -7.29 14.56
C GLU A 64 8.10 -7.26 13.55
N PHE A 65 8.89 -6.18 13.55
CA PHE A 65 9.98 -6.00 12.58
C PHE A 65 11.04 -7.11 12.62
N PRO A 66 11.53 -7.59 13.79
CA PRO A 66 12.45 -8.72 13.84
C PRO A 66 11.87 -10.02 13.25
N MET A 67 10.57 -10.27 13.44
CA MET A 67 9.89 -11.43 12.86
C MET A 67 9.85 -11.32 11.33
N ILE A 68 9.43 -10.17 10.81
CA ILE A 68 9.42 -9.92 9.36
C ILE A 68 10.82 -10.11 8.78
N ALA A 69 11.84 -9.53 9.41
CA ALA A 69 13.22 -9.64 8.93
C ALA A 69 13.74 -11.09 8.94
N LYS A 70 13.35 -11.91 9.92
CA LYS A 70 13.73 -13.33 10.03
C LYS A 70 13.20 -14.19 8.90
N GLU A 71 12.03 -13.86 8.35
CA GLU A 71 11.44 -14.58 7.21
C GLU A 71 12.13 -14.25 5.88
N HIS A 72 13.07 -13.29 5.87
CA HIS A 72 13.84 -12.85 4.70
C HIS A 72 12.96 -12.58 3.46
N PRO A 73 11.91 -11.75 3.54
CA PRO A 73 11.16 -11.36 2.36
C PRO A 73 12.02 -10.50 1.43
N ASP A 74 11.66 -10.48 0.14
CA ASP A 74 12.30 -9.61 -0.85
C ASP A 74 11.53 -8.29 -1.02
N ALA A 75 10.27 -8.24 -0.55
CA ALA A 75 9.42 -7.04 -0.60
C ALA A 75 8.28 -7.11 0.42
N LEU A 76 7.68 -5.95 0.72
CA LEU A 76 6.52 -5.81 1.59
C LEU A 76 5.28 -5.37 0.80
N PHE A 77 4.21 -6.12 0.94
CA PHE A 77 2.87 -5.70 0.54
C PHE A 77 2.09 -5.34 1.80
N VAL A 78 1.90 -4.06 2.06
CA VAL A 78 1.15 -3.58 3.23
C VAL A 78 -0.30 -3.39 2.85
N TYR A 79 -1.21 -4.18 3.45
CA TYR A 79 -2.63 -4.04 3.19
C TYR A 79 -3.15 -2.75 3.82
N PRO A 80 -4.01 -1.98 3.11
CA PRO A 80 -4.53 -0.70 3.60
C PRO A 80 -5.69 -0.90 4.58
N ASP A 81 -5.40 -1.39 5.77
CA ASP A 81 -6.33 -1.47 6.88
C ASP A 81 -6.16 -0.29 7.87
N VAL A 82 -7.08 -0.18 8.81
CA VAL A 82 -7.08 0.91 9.80
C VAL A 82 -5.89 0.80 10.74
N ILE A 83 -5.50 -0.41 11.10
CA ILE A 83 -4.38 -0.66 12.02
C ILE A 83 -3.07 -0.17 11.40
N LEU A 84 -2.71 -0.67 10.22
CA LEU A 84 -1.47 -0.33 9.54
C LEU A 84 -1.46 1.11 8.99
N SER A 85 -2.64 1.71 8.78
CA SER A 85 -2.76 3.08 8.26
C SER A 85 -2.81 4.15 9.34
N SER A 86 -2.87 3.78 10.64
CA SER A 86 -2.91 4.72 11.75
C SER A 86 -1.53 5.29 12.06
N TYR A 87 -1.45 6.61 12.27
CA TYR A 87 -0.20 7.27 12.69
C TYR A 87 0.30 6.70 14.03
N PRO A 88 1.62 6.46 14.23
CA PRO A 88 2.74 6.77 13.33
C PRO A 88 3.20 5.59 12.44
N ARG A 89 2.41 4.55 12.26
CA ARG A 89 2.80 3.29 11.60
C ARG A 89 3.30 3.41 10.16
N PRO A 90 2.71 4.25 9.30
CA PRO A 90 3.25 4.43 7.95
C PRO A 90 4.72 4.86 7.96
N GLN A 91 5.10 5.75 8.87
CA GLN A 91 6.49 6.20 9.03
C GLN A 91 7.38 5.07 9.57
N GLN A 92 6.95 4.36 10.61
CA GLN A 92 7.68 3.24 11.20
C GLN A 92 7.92 2.12 10.18
N LEU A 93 6.88 1.77 9.39
CA LEU A 93 6.98 0.78 8.31
C LEU A 93 7.95 1.23 7.21
N ALA A 94 7.88 2.49 6.78
CA ALA A 94 8.76 3.03 5.77
C ALA A 94 10.23 3.07 6.23
N GLU A 95 10.49 3.51 7.46
CA GLU A 95 11.83 3.49 8.06
C GLU A 95 12.39 2.07 8.15
N PHE A 96 11.58 1.14 8.64
CA PHE A 96 11.95 -0.27 8.71
C PHE A 96 12.26 -0.82 7.31
N ALA A 97 11.36 -0.61 6.35
CA ALA A 97 11.49 -1.09 4.98
C ALA A 97 12.77 -0.57 4.31
N ILE A 98 13.09 0.71 4.47
CA ILE A 98 14.33 1.31 3.94
C ILE A 98 15.56 0.71 4.62
N LYS A 99 15.57 0.58 5.96
CA LYS A 99 16.68 0.01 6.72
C LYS A 99 16.92 -1.47 6.39
N ALA A 100 15.85 -2.22 6.13
CA ALA A 100 15.90 -3.63 5.77
C ALA A 100 16.07 -3.88 4.26
N HIS A 101 16.20 -2.82 3.44
CA HIS A 101 16.24 -2.89 1.98
C HIS A 101 15.04 -3.59 1.35
N LEU A 102 13.84 -3.38 1.91
CA LEU A 102 12.59 -3.98 1.46
C LEU A 102 11.73 -2.96 0.67
N PRO A 103 11.56 -3.10 -0.64
CA PRO A 103 10.59 -2.31 -1.38
C PRO A 103 9.18 -2.56 -0.83
N MET A 104 8.43 -1.48 -0.62
CA MET A 104 7.11 -1.53 0.01
C MET A 104 6.04 -0.92 -0.89
N ILE A 105 4.90 -1.62 -1.03
CA ILE A 105 3.70 -1.11 -1.71
C ILE A 105 2.51 -1.05 -0.77
N ASN A 106 1.68 0.00 -0.93
CA ASN A 106 0.39 0.18 -0.24
C ASN A 106 -0.66 0.78 -1.20
N ALA A 107 -1.87 1.03 -0.72
CA ALA A 107 -2.93 1.70 -1.48
C ALA A 107 -2.92 3.22 -1.33
N PHE A 108 -2.50 3.74 -0.18
CA PHE A 108 -2.68 5.14 0.17
C PHE A 108 -1.41 5.95 -0.05
N ARG A 109 -1.56 7.08 -0.74
CA ARG A 109 -0.48 8.01 -1.08
C ARG A 109 0.43 8.34 0.10
N PHE A 110 -0.11 8.55 1.30
CA PHE A 110 0.69 8.92 2.47
C PHE A 110 1.74 7.87 2.88
N PHE A 111 1.62 6.61 2.40
CA PHE A 111 2.70 5.63 2.55
C PHE A 111 3.89 5.93 1.63
N ALA A 112 3.66 6.43 0.41
CA ALA A 112 4.74 6.88 -0.45
C ALA A 112 5.39 8.16 0.09
N ASP A 113 4.58 9.10 0.60
CA ASP A 113 5.07 10.32 1.26
C ASP A 113 5.91 10.00 2.51
N ALA A 114 5.54 8.93 3.24
CA ALA A 114 6.30 8.41 4.38
C ALA A 114 7.56 7.63 3.99
N GLY A 115 7.85 7.39 2.72
CA GLY A 115 9.03 6.68 2.25
C GLY A 115 8.82 5.26 1.74
N GLY A 116 7.57 4.80 1.58
CA GLY A 116 7.27 3.58 0.82
C GLY A 116 7.69 3.72 -0.63
N LEU A 117 8.02 2.60 -1.30
CA LEU A 117 8.48 2.63 -2.68
C LEU A 117 7.40 3.12 -3.64
N MET A 118 6.18 2.64 -3.46
CA MET A 118 5.07 2.98 -4.34
C MET A 118 3.71 2.77 -3.69
N THR A 119 2.70 3.43 -4.25
CA THR A 119 1.30 3.21 -3.87
C THR A 119 0.42 3.13 -5.11
N TYR A 120 -0.64 2.32 -5.04
CA TYR A 120 -1.68 2.27 -6.06
C TYR A 120 -3.05 2.12 -5.43
N GLY A 121 -3.89 3.14 -5.58
CA GLY A 121 -5.22 3.15 -4.97
C GLY A 121 -6.08 4.33 -5.41
N ALA A 122 -7.30 4.40 -4.87
CA ALA A 122 -8.20 5.51 -5.14
C ALA A 122 -7.63 6.84 -4.61
N THR A 123 -7.81 7.90 -5.36
CA THR A 123 -7.37 9.24 -4.94
C THR A 123 -8.14 9.71 -3.71
N ALA A 124 -7.44 10.33 -2.75
CA ALA A 124 -8.07 10.88 -1.55
C ALA A 124 -9.15 11.92 -1.92
N SER A 125 -8.89 12.72 -2.94
CA SER A 125 -9.85 13.72 -3.45
C SER A 125 -11.18 13.08 -3.85
N GLU A 126 -11.16 11.98 -4.60
CA GLU A 126 -12.39 11.30 -5.02
C GLU A 126 -13.14 10.68 -3.83
N ILE A 127 -12.40 10.07 -2.91
CA ILE A 127 -12.98 9.46 -1.70
C ILE A 127 -13.74 10.51 -0.89
N TYR A 128 -13.08 11.63 -0.57
CA TYR A 128 -13.67 12.70 0.25
C TYR A 128 -14.79 13.44 -0.49
N THR A 129 -14.66 13.71 -1.79
CA THR A 129 -15.71 14.33 -2.59
C THR A 129 -16.96 13.45 -2.62
N THR A 130 -16.79 12.16 -2.88
CA THR A 130 -17.91 11.20 -2.89
C THR A 130 -18.59 11.13 -1.51
N ALA A 131 -17.81 11.08 -0.43
CA ALA A 131 -18.36 11.09 0.92
C ALA A 131 -19.14 12.38 1.22
N ALA A 132 -18.59 13.55 0.87
CA ALA A 132 -19.25 14.83 1.07
C ALA A 132 -20.57 14.94 0.28
N GLU A 133 -20.61 14.46 -0.97
CA GLU A 133 -21.84 14.41 -1.78
C GLU A 133 -22.90 13.51 -1.16
N GLN A 134 -22.51 12.36 -0.61
CA GLN A 134 -23.45 11.45 0.06
C GLN A 134 -24.02 12.09 1.34
N VAL A 135 -23.13 12.71 2.15
CA VAL A 135 -23.56 13.44 3.36
C VAL A 135 -24.53 14.57 3.02
N ALA A 136 -24.24 15.37 1.98
CA ALA A 136 -25.12 16.46 1.56
C ALA A 136 -26.53 15.96 1.19
N LYS A 137 -26.63 14.80 0.51
CA LYS A 137 -27.92 14.18 0.18
C LYS A 137 -28.69 13.73 1.41
N VAL A 138 -28.01 13.12 2.40
CA VAL A 138 -28.64 12.71 3.67
C VAL A 138 -29.14 13.93 4.43
N LEU A 139 -28.36 14.99 4.52
CA LEU A 139 -28.76 16.25 5.15
C LEU A 139 -29.94 16.93 4.39
N GLY A 140 -30.01 16.72 3.07
CA GLY A 140 -31.13 17.14 2.24
C GLY A 140 -32.41 16.28 2.35
N GLY A 141 -32.41 15.24 3.24
CA GLY A 141 -33.57 14.41 3.53
C GLY A 141 -33.62 13.08 2.76
N VAL A 142 -32.64 12.76 1.93
CA VAL A 142 -32.56 11.44 1.27
C VAL A 142 -32.18 10.37 2.30
N ARG A 143 -32.94 9.29 2.35
CA ARG A 143 -32.64 8.19 3.27
C ARG A 143 -31.34 7.47 2.88
N PRO A 144 -30.45 7.12 3.83
CA PRO A 144 -29.20 6.39 3.54
C PRO A 144 -29.41 5.11 2.72
N SER A 145 -30.53 4.39 2.93
CA SER A 145 -30.87 3.17 2.20
C SER A 145 -31.19 3.40 0.70
N GLU A 146 -31.47 4.63 0.31
CA GLU A 146 -31.77 5.01 -1.08
C GLU A 146 -30.52 5.50 -1.83
N LEU A 147 -29.41 5.68 -1.12
CA LEU A 147 -28.17 6.13 -1.74
C LEU A 147 -27.48 4.97 -2.47
N PRO A 148 -27.09 5.17 -3.74
CA PRO A 148 -26.35 4.14 -4.47
C PRO A 148 -24.95 3.96 -3.87
N LEU A 149 -24.48 2.71 -3.82
CA LEU A 149 -23.08 2.42 -3.54
C LEU A 149 -22.24 2.97 -4.69
N ARG A 150 -21.34 3.89 -4.38
CA ARG A 150 -20.40 4.43 -5.35
C ARG A 150 -19.03 3.79 -5.17
N GLN A 151 -18.47 3.34 -6.28
CA GLN A 151 -17.08 2.87 -6.32
C GLN A 151 -16.20 4.00 -6.86
N ALA A 152 -14.96 4.11 -6.35
CA ALA A 152 -13.99 5.01 -6.93
C ALA A 152 -13.68 4.61 -8.38
N THR A 153 -13.51 5.57 -9.23
CA THR A 153 -13.20 5.43 -10.65
C THR A 153 -11.82 5.97 -11.00
N ARG A 154 -11.25 6.79 -10.12
CA ARG A 154 -9.93 7.39 -10.29
C ARG A 154 -8.94 6.73 -9.34
N PHE A 155 -7.92 6.11 -9.92
CA PHE A 155 -6.82 5.49 -9.21
C PHE A 155 -5.55 6.23 -9.56
N GLU A 156 -4.64 6.35 -8.59
CA GLU A 156 -3.34 6.96 -8.79
C GLU A 156 -2.22 5.97 -8.50
N LEU A 157 -1.20 5.98 -9.33
CA LEU A 157 0.08 5.33 -9.12
C LEU A 157 1.09 6.39 -8.71
N VAL A 158 1.54 6.34 -7.46
CA VAL A 158 2.62 7.20 -6.96
C VAL A 158 3.87 6.36 -6.76
N ILE A 159 5.01 6.84 -7.26
CA ILE A 159 6.31 6.17 -7.14
C ILE A 159 7.26 7.10 -6.39
N ASN A 160 7.89 6.61 -5.33
CA ASN A 160 8.92 7.33 -4.60
C ASN A 160 10.30 6.96 -5.16
N ASN A 161 10.81 7.79 -6.09
CA ASN A 161 12.10 7.58 -6.73
C ASN A 161 13.28 7.86 -5.79
N TRP A 162 13.10 8.69 -4.75
CA TRP A 162 14.11 8.85 -3.70
C TRP A 162 14.30 7.52 -2.94
N THR A 163 13.21 6.86 -2.57
CA THR A 163 13.25 5.53 -1.92
C THR A 163 13.83 4.47 -2.87
N ALA A 164 13.45 4.47 -4.15
CA ALA A 164 14.02 3.56 -5.14
C ALA A 164 15.55 3.68 -5.19
N LYS A 165 16.08 4.91 -5.26
CA LYS A 165 17.52 5.19 -5.21
C LYS A 165 18.17 4.67 -3.93
N LYS A 166 17.53 4.83 -2.76
CA LYS A 166 18.03 4.33 -1.47
C LYS A 166 18.09 2.81 -1.41
N LEU A 167 17.15 2.13 -2.04
CA LEU A 167 17.08 0.67 -2.13
C LEU A 167 17.96 0.10 -3.27
N GLY A 168 18.58 0.95 -4.11
CA GLY A 168 19.34 0.51 -5.28
C GLY A 168 18.45 -0.04 -6.41
N ILE A 169 17.18 0.34 -6.44
CA ILE A 169 16.19 -0.10 -7.43
C ILE A 169 16.14 0.91 -8.57
N THR A 170 16.23 0.41 -9.81
CA THR A 170 15.96 1.21 -11.01
C THR A 170 14.53 0.95 -11.45
N ILE A 171 13.66 1.95 -11.31
CA ILE A 171 12.26 1.84 -11.74
C ILE A 171 12.20 1.78 -13.27
N PRO A 172 11.51 0.78 -13.85
CA PRO A 172 11.35 0.68 -15.31
C PRO A 172 10.70 1.93 -15.90
N PRO A 173 11.19 2.43 -17.06
CA PRO A 173 10.59 3.59 -17.72
C PRO A 173 9.10 3.44 -18.02
N SER A 174 8.64 2.21 -18.28
CA SER A 174 7.20 1.89 -18.47
C SER A 174 6.35 2.22 -17.25
N LEU A 175 6.88 2.03 -16.04
CA LEU A 175 6.20 2.40 -14.79
C LEU A 175 6.24 3.90 -14.56
N LEU A 176 7.38 4.55 -14.81
CA LEU A 176 7.51 6.02 -14.63
C LEU A 176 6.55 6.79 -15.55
N VAL A 177 6.36 6.33 -16.79
CA VAL A 177 5.40 6.96 -17.73
C VAL A 177 3.96 6.79 -17.29
N ARG A 178 3.64 5.70 -16.58
CA ARG A 178 2.28 5.41 -16.06
C ARG A 178 2.03 6.00 -14.69
N ALA A 179 3.06 6.47 -14.01
CA ALA A 179 2.91 7.10 -12.70
C ALA A 179 2.19 8.45 -12.84
N ASP A 180 1.19 8.67 -11.99
CA ASP A 180 0.52 9.97 -11.87
C ASP A 180 1.42 10.97 -11.16
N GLU A 181 2.31 10.47 -10.29
CA GLU A 181 3.29 11.28 -9.59
C GLU A 181 4.57 10.49 -9.28
N VAL A 182 5.72 11.18 -9.36
CA VAL A 182 7.03 10.67 -8.96
C VAL A 182 7.62 11.58 -7.88
N ILE A 183 7.84 11.03 -6.69
CA ILE A 183 8.42 11.75 -5.54
C ILE A 183 9.94 11.67 -5.63
N GLU A 184 10.62 12.81 -5.69
CA GLU A 184 12.10 12.90 -5.75
C GLU A 184 12.72 13.37 -4.43
N SER A 185 11.92 13.89 -3.51
CA SER A 185 12.37 14.42 -2.23
C SER A 185 12.42 13.34 -1.13
N PRO A 186 13.31 13.48 -0.14
CA PRO A 186 13.34 12.60 1.03
C PRO A 186 12.05 12.73 1.86
N PRO A 187 11.64 11.65 2.54
CA PRO A 187 10.53 11.72 3.49
C PRO A 187 10.92 12.57 4.72
N PRO A 188 9.95 13.09 5.46
CA PRO A 188 10.19 14.03 6.57
C PRO A 188 11.18 13.53 7.64
N PHE A 189 11.17 12.22 7.93
CA PHE A 189 12.08 11.64 8.93
C PHE A 189 13.54 11.51 8.44
N ALA A 190 13.80 11.59 7.14
CA ALA A 190 15.14 11.48 6.58
C ALA A 190 15.91 12.79 6.54
N THR A 191 15.30 13.89 7.02
CA THR A 191 15.88 15.26 7.03
C THR A 191 16.45 15.65 8.40
N HIS A 192 16.52 14.71 9.37
CA HIS A 192 17.05 14.95 10.73
C HIS A 192 18.29 14.10 11.01
#